data_83d30087304b555d259ed08707070b29
#
_entry.id   83d30087304b555d259ed08707070b29
#
_cell.length_a   1.000
_cell.length_b   1.000
_cell.length_c   1.000
_cell.angle_alpha   90.00
_cell.angle_beta   90.00
_cell.angle_gamma   90.00
#
_symmetry.space_group_name_H-M   'P 1'
#
loop_
_entity.id
_entity.type
_entity.pdbx_description
1 polymer ?
#
loop_
_entity_poly.entity_id
_entity_poly.type
_entity_poly.pdbx_seq_one_letter_code
_entity_poly.pdbx_strand_id
1 'polypeptide(L)'
;LVISAGSLEQWFVQHGPRFLHRLAPMLSIPLAALLWTLPLQLLYFGAAPLYALLSNLLAAPLLAPLTLAAMALAVMVLLLPVALSAALLPWLIWPVQQLSGWLISLVHWISQWPGAQVLTGPVHPLLVLLIALGLLPWLLPTAQRWRGLSVLLLLLAVCLQVRFQLRDDLIRVEQWGRQWLVLRHRGRAALLSSHGDDLSCRIATRLSHGLGHQRLDWIAVLDPVGTDQEPCWNALA
;
A
#
# COMPACT_ATOMS: atom_id res chain seq x y z
N LEU A 1 -1.20 -16.72 -11.07
CA LEU A 1 -1.80 -16.50 -9.75
C LEU A 1 -2.36 -17.81 -9.18
N VAL A 2 -3.17 -18.58 -9.93
CA VAL A 2 -3.76 -19.86 -9.46
C VAL A 2 -2.67 -20.89 -9.11
N ILE A 3 -1.66 -21.06 -9.97
CA ILE A 3 -0.54 -22.00 -9.74
C ILE A 3 0.25 -21.62 -8.47
N SER A 4 0.47 -20.32 -8.27
CA SER A 4 1.20 -19.81 -7.10
C SER A 4 0.39 -19.96 -5.81
N ALA A 5 -0.93 -19.78 -5.87
CA ALA A 5 -1.81 -19.98 -4.72
C ALA A 5 -1.78 -21.43 -4.25
N GLY A 6 -1.84 -22.41 -5.18
CA GLY A 6 -1.74 -23.84 -4.84
C GLY A 6 -0.40 -24.21 -4.20
N SER A 7 0.72 -23.63 -4.66
CA SER A 7 2.04 -23.84 -4.04
C SER A 7 2.11 -23.30 -2.61
N LEU A 8 1.53 -22.14 -2.36
CA LEU A 8 1.48 -21.51 -1.03
C LEU A 8 0.53 -22.29 -0.10
N GLU A 9 -0.62 -22.73 -0.59
CA GLU A 9 -1.57 -23.53 0.17
C GLU A 9 -0.92 -24.83 0.66
N GLN A 10 -0.25 -25.57 -0.24
CA GLN A 10 0.49 -26.78 0.12
C GLN A 10 1.57 -26.49 1.18
N TRP A 11 2.26 -25.39 1.07
CA TRP A 11 3.27 -25.01 2.05
C TRP A 11 2.66 -24.72 3.41
N PHE A 12 1.51 -24.02 3.47
CA PHE A 12 0.78 -23.76 4.74
C PHE A 12 0.28 -25.07 5.37
N VAL A 13 -0.21 -25.99 4.57
CA VAL A 13 -0.69 -27.30 5.07
C VAL A 13 0.46 -28.15 5.59
N GLN A 14 1.63 -28.11 4.96
CA GLN A 14 2.78 -28.92 5.37
C GLN A 14 3.53 -28.36 6.60
N HIS A 15 3.62 -27.03 6.73
CA HIS A 15 4.48 -26.39 7.73
C HIS A 15 3.69 -25.55 8.74
N GLY A 16 2.42 -25.27 8.49
CA GLY A 16 1.58 -24.44 9.35
C GLY A 16 0.94 -25.19 10.50
N PRO A 17 0.57 -24.49 11.58
CA PRO A 17 -0.23 -25.09 12.66
C PRO A 17 -1.64 -25.45 12.16
N ARG A 18 -2.28 -26.42 12.83
CA ARG A 18 -3.56 -27.01 12.42
C ARG A 18 -4.69 -26.00 12.14
N PHE A 19 -4.72 -24.85 12.83
CA PHE A 19 -5.73 -23.82 12.57
C PHE A 19 -5.53 -23.12 11.22
N LEU A 20 -4.27 -22.98 10.75
CA LEU A 20 -3.96 -22.40 9.45
C LEU A 20 -4.38 -23.30 8.28
N HIS A 21 -4.52 -24.61 8.48
CA HIS A 21 -4.98 -25.52 7.41
C HIS A 21 -6.38 -25.15 6.91
N ARG A 22 -7.28 -24.70 7.79
CA ARG A 22 -8.63 -24.26 7.42
C ARG A 22 -8.64 -22.90 6.70
N LEU A 23 -7.70 -22.05 7.04
CA LEU A 23 -7.57 -20.72 6.46
C LEU A 23 -6.66 -20.67 5.21
N ALA A 24 -5.89 -21.73 4.98
CA ALA A 24 -4.92 -21.78 3.87
C ALA A 24 -5.52 -21.44 2.50
N PRO A 25 -6.70 -21.97 2.10
CA PRO A 25 -7.30 -21.61 0.81
C PRO A 25 -7.69 -20.12 0.74
N MET A 26 -8.16 -19.55 1.86
CA MET A 26 -8.59 -18.14 1.92
C MET A 26 -7.40 -17.17 1.94
N LEU A 27 -6.25 -17.59 2.48
CA LEU A 27 -5.04 -16.78 2.60
C LEU A 27 -4.13 -16.91 1.38
N SER A 28 -4.09 -18.06 0.72
CA SER A 28 -3.16 -18.37 -0.37
C SER A 28 -3.36 -17.46 -1.58
N ILE A 29 -4.60 -17.15 -1.97
CA ILE A 29 -4.91 -16.29 -3.12
C ILE A 29 -4.52 -14.84 -2.87
N PRO A 30 -4.96 -14.18 -1.76
CA PRO A 30 -4.54 -12.82 -1.45
C PRO A 30 -3.02 -12.69 -1.25
N LEU A 31 -2.38 -13.69 -0.63
CA LEU A 31 -0.94 -13.69 -0.43
C LEU A 31 -0.19 -13.83 -1.77
N ALA A 32 -0.63 -14.73 -2.65
CA ALA A 32 -0.06 -14.84 -3.99
C ALA A 32 -0.20 -13.52 -4.76
N ALA A 33 -1.37 -12.89 -4.72
CA ALA A 33 -1.60 -11.59 -5.35
C ALA A 33 -0.66 -10.50 -4.77
N LEU A 34 -0.56 -10.42 -3.44
CA LEU A 34 0.35 -9.49 -2.76
C LEU A 34 1.80 -9.70 -3.20
N LEU A 35 2.30 -10.94 -3.20
CA LEU A 35 3.68 -11.24 -3.58
C LEU A 35 3.97 -10.93 -5.05
N TRP A 36 3.00 -11.15 -5.97
CA TRP A 36 3.14 -10.78 -7.37
C TRP A 36 3.15 -9.27 -7.60
N THR A 37 2.36 -8.52 -6.83
CA THR A 37 2.26 -7.06 -6.97
C THR A 37 3.30 -6.30 -6.15
N LEU A 38 3.88 -6.93 -5.12
CA LEU A 38 4.84 -6.29 -4.20
C LEU A 38 6.01 -5.59 -4.91
N PRO A 39 6.71 -6.21 -5.91
CA PRO A 39 7.80 -5.53 -6.59
C PRO A 39 7.36 -4.24 -7.29
N LEU A 40 6.18 -4.28 -7.92
CA LEU A 40 5.61 -3.09 -8.59
C LEU A 40 5.14 -2.03 -7.59
N GLN A 41 4.54 -2.45 -6.47
CA GLN A 41 4.15 -1.53 -5.40
C GLN A 41 5.35 -0.79 -4.82
N LEU A 42 6.44 -1.50 -4.57
CA LEU A 42 7.68 -0.90 -4.10
C LEU A 42 8.27 0.08 -5.11
N LEU A 43 8.21 -0.25 -6.42
CA LEU A 43 8.74 0.59 -7.48
C LEU A 43 7.95 1.90 -7.65
N TYR A 44 6.61 1.81 -7.68
CA TYR A 44 5.75 2.96 -8.00
C TYR A 44 5.37 3.79 -6.76
N PHE A 45 5.17 3.15 -5.62
CA PHE A 45 4.69 3.83 -4.41
C PHE A 45 5.76 4.00 -3.34
N GLY A 46 6.90 3.29 -3.44
CA GLY A 46 7.93 3.31 -2.40
C GLY A 46 7.41 2.87 -1.03
N ALA A 47 6.33 2.09 -1.00
CA ALA A 47 5.67 1.64 0.21
C ALA A 47 5.10 0.23 0.06
N ALA A 48 5.12 -0.54 1.13
CA ALA A 48 4.48 -1.85 1.21
C ALA A 48 3.36 -1.82 2.26
N PRO A 49 2.12 -2.21 1.91
CA PRO A 49 1.02 -2.27 2.87
C PRO A 49 1.17 -3.50 3.77
N LEU A 50 1.46 -3.28 5.05
CA LEU A 50 1.71 -4.37 6.01
C LEU A 50 0.44 -5.19 6.28
N TYR A 51 -0.70 -4.53 6.39
CA TYR A 51 -1.98 -5.17 6.70
C TYR A 51 -2.82 -5.54 5.47
N ALA A 52 -2.23 -5.53 4.26
CA ALA A 52 -2.97 -5.86 3.03
C ALA A 52 -3.62 -7.25 3.08
N LEU A 53 -2.92 -8.26 3.64
CA LEU A 53 -3.45 -9.60 3.76
C LEU A 53 -4.66 -9.65 4.71
N LEU A 54 -4.55 -8.96 5.85
CA LEU A 54 -5.62 -8.87 6.85
C LEU A 54 -6.82 -8.10 6.30
N SER A 55 -6.59 -6.94 5.67
CA SER A 55 -7.66 -6.14 5.08
C SER A 55 -8.38 -6.88 3.96
N ASN A 56 -7.67 -7.61 3.11
CA ASN A 56 -8.28 -8.44 2.08
C ASN A 56 -9.11 -9.59 2.67
N LEU A 57 -8.63 -10.24 3.73
CA LEU A 57 -9.36 -11.31 4.42
C LEU A 57 -10.65 -10.79 5.04
N LEU A 58 -10.60 -9.63 5.70
CA LEU A 58 -11.77 -9.01 6.34
C LEU A 58 -12.74 -8.38 5.31
N ALA A 59 -12.23 -7.89 4.18
CA ALA A 59 -13.05 -7.34 3.11
C ALA A 59 -13.74 -8.41 2.25
N ALA A 60 -13.15 -9.61 2.13
CA ALA A 60 -13.66 -10.68 1.26
C ALA A 60 -15.14 -11.01 1.46
N PRO A 61 -15.68 -11.17 2.70
CA PRO A 61 -17.09 -11.46 2.92
C PRO A 61 -18.02 -10.31 2.50
N LEU A 62 -17.51 -9.07 2.47
CA LEU A 62 -18.28 -7.89 2.02
C LEU A 62 -18.21 -7.70 0.51
N LEU A 63 -17.09 -8.05 -0.12
CA LEU A 63 -16.89 -7.88 -1.56
C LEU A 63 -17.79 -8.78 -2.40
N ALA A 64 -18.01 -10.04 -1.98
CA ALA A 64 -18.85 -10.97 -2.72
C ALA A 64 -20.31 -10.49 -2.81
N PRO A 65 -21.03 -10.17 -1.74
CA PRO A 65 -22.39 -9.65 -1.81
C PRO A 65 -22.44 -8.27 -2.49
N LEU A 66 -21.43 -7.43 -2.31
CA LEU A 66 -21.36 -6.12 -2.96
C LEU A 66 -21.27 -6.24 -4.48
N THR A 67 -20.41 -7.10 -4.99
CA THR A 67 -20.26 -7.32 -6.43
C THR A 67 -21.51 -7.93 -7.05
N LEU A 68 -22.14 -8.92 -6.38
CA LEU A 68 -23.39 -9.53 -6.84
C LEU A 68 -24.53 -8.51 -6.84
N ALA A 69 -24.66 -7.70 -5.79
CA ALA A 69 -25.67 -6.65 -5.70
C ALA A 69 -25.48 -5.58 -6.79
N ALA A 70 -24.23 -5.15 -7.04
CA ALA A 70 -23.91 -4.18 -8.08
C ALA A 70 -24.20 -4.73 -9.49
N MET A 71 -23.87 -5.99 -9.74
CA MET A 71 -24.18 -6.67 -11.02
C MET A 71 -25.71 -6.82 -11.21
N ALA A 72 -26.44 -7.26 -10.19
CA ALA A 72 -27.89 -7.38 -10.24
C ALA A 72 -28.54 -6.03 -10.51
N LEU A 73 -28.07 -4.98 -9.86
CA LEU A 73 -28.54 -3.61 -10.05
C LEU A 73 -28.28 -3.13 -11.49
N ALA A 74 -27.08 -3.38 -12.03
CA ALA A 74 -26.73 -3.02 -13.41
C ALA A 74 -27.64 -3.72 -14.43
N VAL A 75 -27.85 -5.03 -14.27
CA VAL A 75 -28.75 -5.81 -15.14
C VAL A 75 -30.18 -5.32 -15.03
N MET A 76 -30.65 -5.03 -13.83
CA MET A 76 -32.02 -4.56 -13.59
C MET A 76 -32.26 -3.20 -14.25
N VAL A 77 -31.33 -2.25 -14.12
CA VAL A 77 -31.43 -0.94 -14.79
C VAL A 77 -31.41 -1.06 -16.31
N LEU A 78 -30.66 -2.03 -16.85
CA LEU A 78 -30.59 -2.26 -18.29
C LEU A 78 -31.89 -2.87 -18.87
N LEU A 79 -32.55 -3.75 -18.10
CA LEU A 79 -33.73 -4.49 -18.58
C LEU A 79 -35.07 -3.78 -18.31
N LEU A 80 -35.15 -2.89 -17.31
CA LEU A 80 -36.37 -2.23 -16.91
C LEU A 80 -36.62 -0.92 -17.68
N PRO A 81 -37.88 -0.58 -17.97
CA PRO A 81 -38.24 0.74 -18.48
C PRO A 81 -37.79 1.85 -17.55
N VAL A 82 -37.36 2.99 -18.12
CA VAL A 82 -36.76 4.12 -17.37
C VAL A 82 -37.65 4.60 -16.21
N ALA A 83 -38.97 4.64 -16.41
CA ALA A 83 -39.91 5.07 -15.36
C ALA A 83 -39.93 4.11 -14.16
N LEU A 84 -39.85 2.80 -14.40
CA LEU A 84 -39.87 1.79 -13.35
C LEU A 84 -38.52 1.70 -12.64
N SER A 85 -37.43 1.79 -13.40
CA SER A 85 -36.07 1.82 -12.84
C SER A 85 -35.88 3.03 -11.93
N ALA A 86 -36.35 4.21 -12.31
CA ALA A 86 -36.25 5.43 -11.49
C ALA A 86 -37.01 5.31 -10.16
N ALA A 87 -38.14 4.63 -10.12
CA ALA A 87 -38.94 4.42 -8.90
C ALA A 87 -38.29 3.40 -7.94
N LEU A 88 -37.65 2.34 -8.47
CA LEU A 88 -37.07 1.25 -7.68
C LEU A 88 -35.60 1.54 -7.29
N LEU A 89 -34.91 2.36 -8.05
CA LEU A 89 -33.48 2.63 -7.91
C LEU A 89 -33.08 3.06 -6.48
N PRO A 90 -33.78 3.98 -5.77
CA PRO A 90 -33.41 4.38 -4.41
C PRO A 90 -33.39 3.22 -3.42
N TRP A 91 -34.34 2.30 -3.53
CA TRP A 91 -34.45 1.13 -2.66
C TRP A 91 -33.38 0.07 -2.93
N LEU A 92 -33.00 -0.09 -4.20
CA LEU A 92 -32.01 -1.06 -4.63
C LEU A 92 -30.57 -0.56 -4.41
N ILE A 93 -30.34 0.75 -4.49
CA ILE A 93 -29.03 1.35 -4.22
C ILE A 93 -28.69 1.35 -2.72
N TRP A 94 -29.71 1.46 -1.85
CA TRP A 94 -29.49 1.55 -0.41
C TRP A 94 -28.60 0.42 0.16
N PRO A 95 -28.85 -0.89 -0.08
CA PRO A 95 -27.99 -1.94 0.44
C PRO A 95 -26.57 -1.90 -0.14
N VAL A 96 -26.42 -1.49 -1.40
CA VAL A 96 -25.10 -1.33 -2.05
C VAL A 96 -24.34 -0.19 -1.37
N GLN A 97 -25.00 0.92 -1.06
CA GLN A 97 -24.40 2.05 -0.34
C GLN A 97 -23.96 1.65 1.07
N GLN A 98 -24.80 0.87 1.80
CA GLN A 98 -24.45 0.41 3.15
C GLN A 98 -23.22 -0.52 3.14
N LEU A 99 -23.20 -1.50 2.24
CA LEU A 99 -22.06 -2.42 2.09
C LEU A 99 -20.77 -1.69 1.69
N SER A 100 -20.89 -0.73 0.76
CA SER A 100 -19.76 0.12 0.36
C SER A 100 -19.27 1.00 1.52
N GLY A 101 -20.19 1.58 2.29
CA GLY A 101 -19.88 2.39 3.47
C GLY A 101 -19.13 1.57 4.53
N TRP A 102 -19.58 0.35 4.80
CA TRP A 102 -18.89 -0.55 5.72
C TRP A 102 -17.50 -0.94 5.23
N LEU A 103 -17.36 -1.22 3.94
CA LEU A 103 -16.06 -1.54 3.34
C LEU A 103 -15.08 -0.36 3.47
N ILE A 104 -15.54 0.86 3.16
CA ILE A 104 -14.73 2.08 3.28
C ILE A 104 -14.34 2.31 4.75
N SER A 105 -15.29 2.18 5.67
CA SER A 105 -15.04 2.33 7.11
C SER A 105 -14.03 1.30 7.63
N LEU A 106 -14.12 0.04 7.17
CA LEU A 106 -13.19 -1.02 7.51
C LEU A 106 -11.77 -0.69 7.04
N VAL A 107 -11.63 -0.27 5.78
CA VAL A 107 -10.33 0.10 5.20
C VAL A 107 -9.75 1.31 5.93
N HIS A 108 -10.58 2.32 6.20
CA HIS A 108 -10.16 3.51 6.92
C HIS A 108 -9.70 3.16 8.35
N TRP A 109 -10.43 2.31 9.06
CA TRP A 109 -10.05 1.85 10.39
C TRP A 109 -8.70 1.11 10.40
N ILE A 110 -8.47 0.19 9.46
CA ILE A 110 -7.19 -0.53 9.34
C ILE A 110 -6.04 0.43 8.96
N SER A 111 -6.32 1.43 8.11
CA SER A 111 -5.30 2.39 7.67
C SER A 111 -4.77 3.28 8.80
N GLN A 112 -5.53 3.43 9.88
CA GLN A 112 -5.11 4.19 11.07
C GLN A 112 -4.20 3.40 12.03
N TRP A 113 -4.03 2.09 11.79
CA TRP A 113 -3.18 1.27 12.64
C TRP A 113 -1.70 1.65 12.48
N PRO A 114 -0.92 1.62 13.57
CA PRO A 114 0.50 1.95 13.50
C PRO A 114 1.21 0.99 12.54
N GLY A 115 2.02 1.53 11.65
CA GLY A 115 2.73 0.74 10.66
C GLY A 115 1.85 0.17 9.53
N ALA A 116 0.67 0.76 9.25
CA ALA A 116 -0.20 0.31 8.16
C ALA A 116 0.51 0.27 6.80
N GLN A 117 1.48 1.15 6.62
CA GLN A 117 2.37 1.18 5.47
C GLN A 117 3.82 1.24 5.94
N VAL A 118 4.65 0.38 5.39
CA VAL A 118 6.11 0.46 5.55
C VAL A 118 6.65 1.27 4.38
N LEU A 119 7.07 2.50 4.67
CA LEU A 119 7.68 3.37 3.67
C LEU A 119 9.12 2.90 3.42
N THR A 120 9.40 2.49 2.20
CA THR A 120 10.74 2.04 1.80
C THR A 120 11.53 3.14 1.08
N GLY A 121 10.86 4.25 0.76
CA GLY A 121 11.42 5.29 -0.09
C GLY A 121 11.63 4.83 -1.54
N PRO A 122 12.34 5.60 -2.35
CA PRO A 122 12.57 5.26 -3.74
C PRO A 122 13.42 3.97 -3.84
N VAL A 123 12.87 2.97 -4.51
CA VAL A 123 13.54 1.67 -4.72
C VAL A 123 14.15 1.65 -6.11
N HIS A 124 15.45 1.36 -6.19
CA HIS A 124 16.13 1.27 -7.48
C HIS A 124 15.59 0.08 -8.31
N PRO A 125 15.37 0.21 -9.63
CA PRO A 125 14.82 -0.86 -10.47
C PRO A 125 15.56 -2.21 -10.35
N LEU A 126 16.88 -2.18 -10.18
CA LEU A 126 17.66 -3.40 -9.95
C LEU A 126 17.27 -4.15 -8.67
N LEU A 127 16.93 -3.41 -7.59
CA LEU A 127 16.46 -4.03 -6.35
C LEU A 127 15.08 -4.67 -6.54
N VAL A 128 14.21 -4.01 -7.30
CA VAL A 128 12.89 -4.57 -7.67
C VAL A 128 13.06 -5.88 -8.44
N LEU A 129 14.02 -5.93 -9.38
CA LEU A 129 14.34 -7.14 -10.13
C LEU A 129 14.85 -8.25 -9.20
N LEU A 130 15.76 -7.92 -8.26
CA LEU A 130 16.25 -8.87 -7.26
C LEU A 130 15.14 -9.43 -6.37
N ILE A 131 14.21 -8.55 -5.92
CA ILE A 131 13.03 -8.96 -5.14
C ILE A 131 12.14 -9.86 -5.98
N ALA A 132 11.84 -9.49 -7.23
CA ALA A 132 11.03 -10.29 -8.13
C ALA A 132 11.63 -11.68 -8.37
N LEU A 133 12.92 -11.75 -8.68
CA LEU A 133 13.64 -13.02 -8.85
C LEU A 133 13.70 -13.84 -7.55
N GLY A 134 13.85 -13.17 -6.41
CA GLY A 134 13.84 -13.81 -5.10
C GLY A 134 12.46 -14.37 -4.71
N LEU A 135 11.37 -13.80 -5.20
CA LEU A 135 10.02 -14.30 -4.93
C LEU A 135 9.61 -15.46 -5.84
N LEU A 136 10.20 -15.59 -7.04
CA LEU A 136 9.83 -16.64 -8.01
C LEU A 136 9.85 -18.08 -7.45
N PRO A 137 10.87 -18.51 -6.67
CA PRO A 137 10.89 -19.88 -6.14
C PRO A 137 9.79 -20.19 -5.11
N TRP A 138 9.16 -19.17 -4.54
CA TRP A 138 8.02 -19.30 -3.64
C TRP A 138 6.69 -19.35 -4.39
N LEU A 139 6.64 -18.69 -5.54
CA LEU A 139 5.44 -18.57 -6.38
C LEU A 139 5.32 -19.71 -7.39
N LEU A 140 6.44 -20.32 -7.84
CA LEU A 140 6.45 -21.36 -8.85
C LEU A 140 6.88 -22.70 -8.27
N PRO A 141 6.08 -23.77 -8.41
CA PRO A 141 6.42 -25.10 -7.88
C PRO A 141 7.66 -25.71 -8.54
N THR A 142 7.91 -25.36 -9.80
CA THR A 142 9.07 -25.83 -10.56
C THR A 142 10.41 -25.29 -10.05
N ALA A 143 10.39 -24.16 -9.35
CA ALA A 143 11.57 -23.47 -8.87
C ALA A 143 11.89 -23.70 -7.38
N GLN A 144 11.15 -24.58 -6.69
CA GLN A 144 11.29 -24.79 -5.24
C GLN A 144 12.71 -25.17 -4.79
N ARG A 145 13.47 -25.88 -5.62
CA ARG A 145 14.88 -26.23 -5.36
C ARG A 145 15.79 -25.01 -5.16
N TRP A 146 15.38 -23.84 -5.65
CA TRP A 146 16.15 -22.61 -5.58
C TRP A 146 15.78 -21.71 -4.37
N ARG A 147 14.96 -22.21 -3.44
CA ARG A 147 14.53 -21.44 -2.26
C ARG A 147 15.68 -20.92 -1.40
N GLY A 148 16.76 -21.68 -1.28
CA GLY A 148 17.97 -21.23 -0.56
C GLY A 148 18.61 -19.99 -1.22
N LEU A 149 18.74 -20.02 -2.56
CA LEU A 149 19.24 -18.87 -3.32
C LEU A 149 18.28 -17.69 -3.25
N SER A 150 16.97 -17.95 -3.26
CA SER A 150 15.92 -16.94 -3.09
C SER A 150 16.08 -16.15 -1.80
N VAL A 151 16.27 -16.83 -0.67
CA VAL A 151 16.49 -16.17 0.63
C VAL A 151 17.74 -15.28 0.57
N LEU A 152 18.81 -15.76 -0.04
CA LEU A 152 20.05 -14.97 -0.21
C LEU A 152 19.79 -13.70 -1.04
N LEU A 153 19.06 -13.82 -2.17
CA LEU A 153 18.71 -12.69 -3.03
C LEU A 153 17.83 -11.66 -2.29
N LEU A 154 16.84 -12.12 -1.53
CA LEU A 154 15.98 -11.24 -0.74
C LEU A 154 16.76 -10.54 0.37
N LEU A 155 17.63 -11.24 1.08
CA LEU A 155 18.50 -10.64 2.10
C LEU A 155 19.45 -9.61 1.47
N LEU A 156 20.05 -9.93 0.32
CA LEU A 156 20.89 -8.99 -0.42
C LEU A 156 20.10 -7.74 -0.83
N ALA A 157 18.86 -7.91 -1.33
CA ALA A 157 18.02 -6.78 -1.70
C ALA A 157 17.70 -5.90 -0.50
N VAL A 158 17.37 -6.48 0.65
CA VAL A 158 17.12 -5.73 1.90
C VAL A 158 18.38 -4.99 2.36
N CYS A 159 19.54 -5.66 2.39
CA CYS A 159 20.80 -5.04 2.77
C CYS A 159 21.16 -3.85 1.86
N LEU A 160 20.98 -4.02 0.55
CA LEU A 160 21.23 -2.94 -0.42
C LEU A 160 20.24 -1.79 -0.23
N GLN A 161 18.94 -2.07 0.00
CA GLN A 161 17.94 -1.03 0.26
C GLN A 161 18.27 -0.23 1.52
N VAL A 162 18.62 -0.89 2.62
CA VAL A 162 19.04 -0.24 3.86
C VAL A 162 20.28 0.63 3.61
N ARG A 163 21.25 0.12 2.86
CA ARG A 163 22.45 0.89 2.50
C ARG A 163 22.11 2.14 1.65
N PHE A 164 21.14 2.03 0.73
CA PHE A 164 20.68 3.19 -0.05
C PHE A 164 19.92 4.19 0.81
N GLN A 165 19.12 3.73 1.78
CA GLN A 165 18.42 4.63 2.71
C GLN A 165 19.37 5.38 3.65
N LEU A 166 20.52 4.80 3.98
CA LEU A 166 21.52 5.43 4.85
C LEU A 166 22.45 6.40 4.10
N ARG A 167 22.29 6.55 2.76
CA ARG A 167 23.08 7.51 1.99
C ARG A 167 22.68 8.95 2.34
N ASP A 168 23.67 9.81 2.29
CA ASP A 168 23.48 11.25 2.45
C ASP A 168 23.05 11.83 1.10
N ASP A 169 21.89 12.47 1.08
CA ASP A 169 21.33 13.11 -0.10
C ASP A 169 20.78 14.50 0.22
N LEU A 170 20.92 15.39 -0.74
CA LEU A 170 20.32 16.71 -0.73
C LEU A 170 19.45 16.85 -1.98
N ILE A 171 18.14 16.93 -1.77
CA ILE A 171 17.15 17.00 -2.84
C ILE A 171 16.50 18.37 -2.81
N ARG A 172 16.65 19.11 -3.90
CA ARG A 172 15.93 20.35 -4.12
C ARG A 172 14.78 20.11 -5.08
N VAL A 173 13.59 20.48 -4.64
CA VAL A 173 12.37 20.44 -5.45
C VAL A 173 11.85 21.85 -5.61
N GLU A 174 11.57 22.24 -6.83
CA GLU A 174 10.99 23.54 -7.15
C GLU A 174 9.75 23.33 -8.00
N GLN A 175 8.61 23.85 -7.53
CA GLN A 175 7.34 23.73 -8.23
C GLN A 175 6.46 24.96 -7.95
N TRP A 176 5.93 25.58 -8.99
CA TRP A 176 5.05 26.76 -8.91
C TRP A 176 5.63 27.91 -8.07
N GLY A 177 6.93 28.19 -8.24
CA GLY A 177 7.63 29.26 -7.51
C GLY A 177 7.91 28.95 -6.02
N ARG A 178 7.57 27.76 -5.54
CA ARG A 178 7.88 27.27 -4.20
C ARG A 178 9.07 26.34 -4.24
N GLN A 179 9.87 26.37 -3.17
CA GLN A 179 11.08 25.57 -3.07
C GLN A 179 11.07 24.76 -1.78
N TRP A 180 11.44 23.49 -1.93
CA TRP A 180 11.67 22.58 -0.83
C TRP A 180 13.07 22.03 -0.93
N LEU A 181 13.79 22.06 0.17
CA LEU A 181 15.09 21.44 0.31
C LEU A 181 14.98 20.33 1.33
N VAL A 182 15.18 19.09 0.90
CA VAL A 182 15.20 17.94 1.79
C VAL A 182 16.63 17.45 1.94
N LEU A 183 17.09 17.44 3.19
CA LEU A 183 18.39 16.89 3.57
C LEU A 183 18.16 15.52 4.21
N ARG A 184 18.91 14.55 3.78
CA ARG A 184 18.94 13.23 4.39
C ARG A 184 20.36 12.89 4.82
N HIS A 185 20.51 12.49 6.07
CA HIS A 185 21.78 12.06 6.63
C HIS A 185 21.60 10.87 7.55
N ARG A 186 22.20 9.73 7.19
CA ARG A 186 22.20 8.49 7.98
C ARG A 186 20.80 8.06 8.49
N GLY A 187 19.78 8.14 7.63
CA GLY A 187 18.41 7.76 7.97
C GLY A 187 17.60 8.84 8.71
N ARG A 188 18.19 9.99 9.01
CA ARG A 188 17.50 11.18 9.50
C ARG A 188 17.14 12.09 8.34
N ALA A 189 16.03 12.82 8.46
CA ALA A 189 15.60 13.74 7.43
C ALA A 189 15.21 15.10 8.00
N ALA A 190 15.64 16.14 7.31
CA ALA A 190 15.29 17.53 7.59
C ALA A 190 14.68 18.15 6.34
N LEU A 191 13.71 19.04 6.53
CA LEU A 191 13.04 19.74 5.43
C LEU A 191 13.07 21.25 5.67
N LEU A 192 13.44 21.96 4.62
CA LEU A 192 13.31 23.42 4.54
C LEU A 192 12.28 23.77 3.47
N SER A 193 11.23 24.50 3.83
CA SER A 193 10.21 25.00 2.92
C SER A 193 10.27 26.52 2.81
N SER A 194 10.19 27.05 1.59
CA SER A 194 10.12 28.49 1.38
C SER A 194 8.79 29.11 1.79
N HIS A 195 7.70 28.33 1.76
CA HIS A 195 6.34 28.81 2.06
C HIS A 195 5.67 27.91 3.10
N GLY A 196 4.79 28.52 3.93
CA GLY A 196 4.07 27.83 5.02
C GLY A 196 2.63 27.47 4.72
N ASP A 197 2.15 27.64 3.48
CA ASP A 197 0.76 27.40 3.08
C ASP A 197 0.38 25.91 3.02
N ASP A 198 -0.93 25.61 2.98
CA ASP A 198 -1.48 24.25 2.95
C ASP A 198 -0.95 23.41 1.78
N LEU A 199 -0.79 24.03 0.60
CA LEU A 199 -0.24 23.36 -0.57
C LEU A 199 1.22 22.93 -0.33
N SER A 200 2.02 23.82 0.27
CA SER A 200 3.42 23.55 0.61
C SER A 200 3.53 22.41 1.62
N CYS A 201 2.67 22.37 2.64
CA CYS A 201 2.64 21.28 3.60
C CYS A 201 2.27 19.93 2.95
N ARG A 202 1.23 19.89 2.10
CA ARG A 202 0.83 18.66 1.39
C ARG A 202 1.94 18.14 0.48
N ILE A 203 2.66 19.02 -0.20
CA ILE A 203 3.80 18.63 -1.04
C ILE A 203 4.95 18.12 -0.16
N ALA A 204 5.25 18.81 0.95
CA ALA A 204 6.24 18.37 1.92
C ALA A 204 5.93 16.97 2.46
N THR A 205 4.67 16.68 2.79
CA THR A 205 4.21 15.34 3.22
C THR A 205 4.45 14.30 2.13
N ARG A 206 4.12 14.60 0.89
CA ARG A 206 4.38 13.67 -0.22
C ARG A 206 5.86 13.44 -0.46
N LEU A 207 6.68 14.47 -0.33
CA LEU A 207 8.14 14.36 -0.47
C LEU A 207 8.74 13.52 0.65
N SER A 208 8.35 13.75 1.92
CA SER A 208 8.83 12.96 3.05
C SER A 208 8.46 11.48 2.92
N HIS A 209 7.20 11.19 2.58
CA HIS A 209 6.74 9.82 2.35
C HIS A 209 7.43 9.18 1.13
N GLY A 210 7.59 9.94 0.04
CA GLY A 210 8.32 9.48 -1.15
C GLY A 210 9.78 9.15 -0.88
N LEU A 211 10.38 9.77 0.13
CA LEU A 211 11.75 9.48 0.59
C LEU A 211 11.83 8.38 1.66
N GLY A 212 10.70 7.86 2.11
CA GLY A 212 10.63 6.78 3.09
C GLY A 212 10.57 7.23 4.54
N HIS A 213 10.29 8.51 4.80
CA HIS A 213 10.18 9.06 6.14
C HIS A 213 8.72 9.35 6.49
N GLN A 214 8.23 8.79 7.61
CA GLN A 214 6.90 9.11 8.15
C GLN A 214 6.91 10.43 8.91
N ARG A 215 8.02 10.74 9.57
CA ARG A 215 8.27 11.96 10.31
C ARG A 215 9.64 12.49 9.94
N LEU A 216 9.79 13.79 10.09
CA LEU A 216 11.04 14.51 9.87
C LEU A 216 11.63 14.87 11.23
N ASP A 217 12.96 14.75 11.37
CA ASP A 217 13.66 15.12 12.61
C ASP A 217 13.68 16.64 12.81
N TRP A 218 13.62 17.39 11.71
CA TRP A 218 13.65 18.84 11.74
C TRP A 218 12.93 19.43 10.53
N ILE A 219 12.14 20.49 10.79
CA ILE A 219 11.42 21.24 9.75
C ILE A 219 11.66 22.72 9.99
N ALA A 220 12.06 23.44 8.93
CA ALA A 220 12.08 24.87 8.91
C ALA A 220 11.19 25.41 7.78
N VAL A 221 10.33 26.33 8.13
CA VAL A 221 9.49 27.06 7.20
C VAL A 221 9.91 28.52 7.23
N LEU A 222 10.27 29.09 6.08
CA LEU A 222 10.81 30.45 6.01
C LEU A 222 9.71 31.51 6.15
N ASP A 223 8.51 31.22 5.61
CA ASP A 223 7.35 32.09 5.76
C ASP A 223 6.57 31.78 7.03
N PRO A 224 5.87 32.75 7.63
CA PRO A 224 5.02 32.52 8.78
C PRO A 224 3.91 31.51 8.43
N VAL A 225 3.76 30.50 9.32
CA VAL A 225 2.70 29.49 9.20
C VAL A 225 1.44 30.02 9.85
N GLY A 226 0.31 29.99 9.12
CA GLY A 226 -0.98 30.35 9.67
C GLY A 226 -1.47 29.32 10.69
N THR A 227 -2.27 29.74 11.66
CA THR A 227 -2.82 28.87 12.72
C THR A 227 -3.61 27.68 12.16
N ASP A 228 -4.26 27.84 10.99
CA ASP A 228 -5.02 26.77 10.32
C ASP A 228 -4.11 25.71 9.70
N GLN A 229 -2.83 26.04 9.48
CA GLN A 229 -1.85 25.16 8.81
C GLN A 229 -0.88 24.48 9.78
N GLU A 230 -0.78 24.98 11.02
CA GLU A 230 0.04 24.38 12.07
C GLU A 230 -0.20 22.87 12.26
N PRO A 231 -1.46 22.36 12.27
CA PRO A 231 -1.69 20.93 12.45
C PRO A 231 -1.01 20.06 11.40
N CYS A 232 -0.95 20.52 10.14
CA CYS A 232 -0.31 19.80 9.06
C CYS A 232 1.21 19.72 9.25
N TRP A 233 1.86 20.84 9.60
CA TRP A 233 3.30 20.90 9.82
C TRP A 233 3.73 20.13 11.09
N ASN A 234 2.92 20.19 12.16
CA ASN A 234 3.15 19.44 13.38
C ASN A 234 2.99 17.92 13.18
N ALA A 235 2.17 17.49 12.25
CA ALA A 235 2.02 16.07 11.93
C ALA A 235 3.24 15.49 11.20
N LEU A 236 4.04 16.35 10.54
CA LEU A 236 5.27 15.97 9.85
C LEU A 236 6.52 15.94 10.78
N ALA A 237 6.51 16.72 11.85
CA ALA A 237 7.54 16.72 12.89
C ALA A 237 7.27 15.61 13.90
#